data_e3edc5921e4a7da79e9e4d25409166c2
#
_entry.id   e3edc5921e4a7da79e9e4d25409166c2
#
_cell.length_a   1.000
_cell.length_b   1.000
_cell.length_c   1.000
_cell.angle_alpha   90.00
_cell.angle_beta   90.00
_cell.angle_gamma   90.00
#
_symmetry.space_group_name_H-M   'P 1'
#
loop_
_entity.id
_entity.type
_entity.pdbx_description
1 polymer ?
#
loop_
_entity_poly.entity_id
_entity_poly.type
_entity_poly.pdbx_seq_one_letter_code
_entity_poly.pdbx_strand_id
1 'polypeptide(L)'
;MLYRKFAAHLEDFLRNEPRKIMLVNGARQIGKSYLIRHVGNKLFKNYVEINLKADKEGSGIFASVRSVEEFFLQLGAIAGNRLGNRDDTIVFLDEIQSYPHLMTMLKFLNEDGRYRYIASGSELGVALAQTPSVPIGSIAIEQMYPLDFEEFLLAMGCSQDTIDGMREYFHDRKPLNDSLHNYMLRQFKIYLLVGGMPDAINKFIKSRNIAQVRKIQRDIHSLYKLDASQYDEERKLVIRKIYDMIPSNMENKKKRVIVKNIEQTAGHKQFSDYSDEFDYLVNSGVALSVQAISNPKFPLKESESKNLIKLYLSDVGILTDLLYRTNINAVLGDERSVNLGSVYESVVAQELHAHGFTLHYYDNKQRGKVDFLIDDYDNLTVLPIEVKSGKDYKVHSALDAFLDTPDYHIKNAIVLSNEQNVHKEHGITYLPVYYVMFLKQDNIPEEDLVIPNPTLQA
;
A
#
# COMPACT_ATOMS: atom_id res chain seq x y z
N MET A 1 17.35 -12.43 4.16
CA MET A 1 16.55 -11.25 3.72
C MET A 1 15.16 -11.74 3.41
N LEU A 2 14.13 -10.99 3.78
CA LEU A 2 12.77 -11.28 3.29
C LEU A 2 12.70 -10.98 1.80
N TYR A 3 12.02 -11.83 1.04
CA TYR A 3 11.73 -11.55 -0.37
C TYR A 3 10.82 -10.32 -0.49
N ARG A 4 11.11 -9.46 -1.46
CA ARG A 4 10.30 -8.27 -1.78
C ARG A 4 10.17 -8.13 -3.29
N LYS A 5 8.94 -8.07 -3.79
CA LYS A 5 8.64 -7.78 -5.21
C LYS A 5 9.25 -6.46 -5.64
N PHE A 6 9.19 -5.47 -4.75
CA PHE A 6 9.78 -4.15 -4.98
C PHE A 6 11.29 -4.18 -5.24
N ALA A 7 12.03 -5.22 -4.79
CA ALA A 7 13.46 -5.34 -5.09
C ALA A 7 13.71 -5.55 -6.59
N ALA A 8 12.92 -6.42 -7.23
CA ALA A 8 13.03 -6.66 -8.67
C ALA A 8 12.66 -5.40 -9.47
N HIS A 9 11.58 -4.71 -9.08
CA HIS A 9 11.19 -3.43 -9.68
C HIS A 9 12.30 -2.36 -9.55
N LEU A 10 12.90 -2.23 -8.38
CA LEU A 10 14.00 -1.31 -8.14
C LEU A 10 15.25 -1.66 -8.96
N GLU A 11 15.59 -2.96 -9.08
CA GLU A 11 16.71 -3.41 -9.92
C GLU A 11 16.47 -3.09 -11.39
N ASP A 12 15.26 -3.37 -11.88
CA ASP A 12 14.86 -3.08 -13.26
C ASP A 12 14.93 -1.57 -13.54
N PHE A 13 14.33 -0.75 -12.69
CA PHE A 13 14.40 0.71 -12.81
C PHE A 13 15.85 1.24 -12.85
N LEU A 14 16.69 0.78 -11.93
CA LEU A 14 18.07 1.22 -11.89
C LEU A 14 18.89 0.77 -13.11
N ARG A 15 18.48 -0.27 -13.83
CA ARG A 15 19.13 -0.70 -15.08
C ARG A 15 18.61 0.06 -16.29
N ASN A 16 17.28 0.23 -16.37
CA ASN A 16 16.62 0.62 -17.62
C ASN A 16 16.26 2.12 -17.66
N GLU A 17 16.18 2.81 -16.50
CA GLU A 17 15.86 4.25 -16.42
C GLU A 17 17.04 5.09 -15.89
N PRO A 18 18.19 5.15 -16.65
CA PRO A 18 19.39 5.81 -16.16
C PRO A 18 19.27 7.34 -16.02
N ARG A 19 18.22 7.94 -16.58
CA ARG A 19 17.99 9.39 -16.59
C ARG A 19 16.95 9.86 -15.57
N LYS A 20 16.41 8.95 -14.76
CA LYS A 20 15.43 9.26 -13.72
C LYS A 20 15.94 8.93 -12.33
N ILE A 21 15.46 9.65 -11.35
CA ILE A 21 15.68 9.38 -9.92
C ILE A 21 14.41 8.75 -9.36
N MET A 22 14.52 7.57 -8.77
CA MET A 22 13.39 6.98 -8.03
C MET A 22 13.29 7.62 -6.65
N LEU A 23 12.09 8.12 -6.33
CA LEU A 23 11.69 8.51 -4.98
C LEU A 23 10.83 7.42 -4.39
N VAL A 24 11.37 6.65 -3.44
CA VAL A 24 10.65 5.57 -2.76
C VAL A 24 9.86 6.14 -1.59
N ASN A 25 8.54 6.24 -1.77
CA ASN A 25 7.61 6.65 -0.73
C ASN A 25 7.03 5.43 0.02
N GLY A 26 6.53 5.64 1.23
CA GLY A 26 5.82 4.63 2.02
C GLY A 26 6.04 4.80 3.51
N ALA A 27 5.22 4.12 4.31
CA ALA A 27 5.25 4.21 5.77
C ALA A 27 6.64 3.90 6.36
N ARG A 28 6.87 4.37 7.57
CA ARG A 28 8.07 3.98 8.32
C ARG A 28 8.05 2.49 8.65
N GLN A 29 9.23 1.91 8.86
CA GLN A 29 9.42 0.50 9.27
C GLN A 29 9.01 -0.57 8.24
N ILE A 30 8.69 -0.20 6.98
CA ILE A 30 8.39 -1.16 5.90
C ILE A 30 9.63 -1.67 5.16
N GLY A 31 10.82 -1.16 5.52
CA GLY A 31 12.10 -1.66 5.02
C GLY A 31 12.67 -0.92 3.79
N LYS A 32 12.25 0.32 3.49
CA LYS A 32 12.74 1.12 2.36
C LYS A 32 14.27 1.20 2.30
N SER A 33 14.89 1.81 3.32
CA SER A 33 16.34 2.04 3.37
C SER A 33 17.13 0.72 3.34
N TYR A 34 16.60 -0.33 3.98
CA TYR A 34 17.21 -1.66 3.94
C TYR A 34 17.24 -2.23 2.51
N LEU A 35 16.13 -2.12 1.79
CA LEU A 35 15.99 -2.64 0.43
C LEU A 35 16.87 -1.87 -0.55
N ILE A 36 16.83 -0.54 -0.48
CA ILE A 36 17.67 0.34 -1.32
C ILE A 36 19.16 0.05 -1.10
N ARG A 37 19.58 -0.10 0.16
CA ARG A 37 20.95 -0.47 0.50
C ARG A 37 21.33 -1.82 -0.07
N HIS A 38 20.44 -2.81 0.01
CA HIS A 38 20.70 -4.15 -0.52
C HIS A 38 20.88 -4.13 -2.04
N VAL A 39 19.95 -3.50 -2.76
CA VAL A 39 19.99 -3.42 -4.23
C VAL A 39 21.13 -2.52 -4.71
N GLY A 40 21.35 -1.38 -4.05
CA GLY A 40 22.43 -0.46 -4.38
C GLY A 40 23.81 -1.13 -4.28
N ASN A 41 24.08 -1.84 -3.19
CA ASN A 41 25.35 -2.59 -3.03
C ASN A 41 25.48 -3.79 -3.97
N LYS A 42 24.36 -4.34 -4.45
CA LYS A 42 24.37 -5.43 -5.45
C LYS A 42 24.73 -4.95 -6.85
N LEU A 43 24.23 -3.77 -7.23
CA LEU A 43 24.32 -3.26 -8.60
C LEU A 43 25.52 -2.32 -8.83
N PHE A 44 25.95 -1.58 -7.82
CA PHE A 44 26.97 -0.56 -7.93
C PHE A 44 28.21 -0.91 -7.09
N LYS A 45 29.38 -0.60 -7.63
CA LYS A 45 30.64 -0.79 -6.94
C LYS A 45 30.78 0.13 -5.73
N ASN A 46 30.28 1.37 -5.89
CA ASN A 46 30.34 2.42 -4.88
C ASN A 46 28.91 2.77 -4.44
N TYR A 47 28.62 2.58 -3.19
CA TYR A 47 27.36 2.94 -2.57
C TYR A 47 27.61 3.99 -1.49
N VAL A 48 26.96 5.14 -1.62
CA VAL A 48 27.04 6.24 -0.64
C VAL A 48 25.65 6.52 -0.12
N GLU A 49 25.44 6.39 1.18
CA GLU A 49 24.16 6.66 1.86
C GLU A 49 24.29 7.87 2.75
N ILE A 50 23.33 8.79 2.64
CA ILE A 50 23.23 10.00 3.45
C ILE A 50 21.86 10.01 4.09
N ASN A 51 21.80 9.86 5.40
CA ASN A 51 20.55 10.03 6.14
C ASN A 51 20.36 11.51 6.49
N LEU A 52 19.49 12.18 5.73
CA LEU A 52 19.29 13.63 5.84
C LEU A 52 18.57 14.04 7.12
N LYS A 53 17.80 13.15 7.73
CA LYS A 53 17.22 13.40 9.05
C LYS A 53 18.28 13.41 10.13
N ALA A 54 19.17 12.43 10.12
CA ALA A 54 20.28 12.38 11.06
C ALA A 54 21.25 13.56 10.86
N ASP A 55 21.48 14.00 9.62
CA ASP A 55 22.26 15.21 9.36
C ASP A 55 21.60 16.46 9.93
N LYS A 56 20.28 16.64 9.74
CA LYS A 56 19.52 17.79 10.25
C LYS A 56 19.51 17.86 11.78
N GLU A 57 19.44 16.71 12.45
CA GLU A 57 19.47 16.61 13.91
C GLU A 57 20.90 16.71 14.48
N GLY A 58 21.94 16.55 13.65
CA GLY A 58 23.35 16.51 14.02
C GLY A 58 24.17 17.65 13.42
N SER A 59 24.96 17.35 12.39
CA SER A 59 25.93 18.27 11.81
C SER A 59 25.34 19.39 10.96
N GLY A 60 24.18 19.14 10.35
CA GLY A 60 23.49 20.10 9.47
C GLY A 60 24.25 20.48 8.21
N ILE A 61 25.11 19.59 7.72
CA ILE A 61 26.01 19.84 6.59
C ILE A 61 25.23 20.24 5.34
N PHE A 62 24.06 19.60 5.10
CA PHE A 62 23.23 19.88 3.94
C PHE A 62 22.22 21.02 4.14
N ALA A 63 22.11 21.60 5.33
CA ALA A 63 21.11 22.63 5.63
C ALA A 63 21.31 23.93 4.81
N SER A 64 22.56 24.31 4.54
CA SER A 64 22.92 25.54 3.82
C SER A 64 23.17 25.35 2.34
N VAL A 65 23.13 24.13 1.82
CA VAL A 65 23.38 23.82 0.40
C VAL A 65 22.37 24.51 -0.50
N ARG A 66 22.85 25.32 -1.47
CA ARG A 66 22.01 26.08 -2.41
C ARG A 66 22.39 25.86 -3.87
N SER A 67 23.53 25.24 -4.13
CA SER A 67 23.98 24.93 -5.50
C SER A 67 24.45 23.48 -5.62
N VAL A 68 24.54 23.01 -6.86
CA VAL A 68 25.03 21.68 -7.21
C VAL A 68 26.51 21.52 -6.79
N GLU A 69 27.30 22.59 -6.96
CA GLU A 69 28.71 22.61 -6.57
C GLU A 69 28.88 22.48 -5.05
N GLU A 70 28.07 23.21 -4.28
CA GLU A 70 28.05 23.07 -2.81
C GLU A 70 27.65 21.65 -2.38
N PHE A 71 26.65 21.09 -3.04
CA PHE A 71 26.23 19.71 -2.77
C PHE A 71 27.40 18.73 -2.98
N PHE A 72 28.12 18.84 -4.12
CA PHE A 72 29.25 17.95 -4.39
C PHE A 72 30.41 18.15 -3.43
N LEU A 73 30.65 19.37 -2.98
CA LEU A 73 31.67 19.64 -1.97
C LEU A 73 31.34 18.92 -0.66
N GLN A 74 30.10 19.04 -0.20
CA GLN A 74 29.65 18.36 1.04
C GLN A 74 29.64 16.84 0.86
N LEU A 75 29.14 16.35 -0.28
CA LEU A 75 29.14 14.92 -0.62
C LEU A 75 30.59 14.37 -0.61
N GLY A 76 31.54 15.09 -1.21
CA GLY A 76 32.94 14.71 -1.24
C GLY A 76 33.56 14.63 0.14
N ALA A 77 33.24 15.59 1.01
CA ALA A 77 33.72 15.60 2.39
C ALA A 77 33.23 14.37 3.21
N ILE A 78 31.99 13.91 2.97
CA ILE A 78 31.40 12.76 3.68
C ILE A 78 31.81 11.44 3.05
N ALA A 79 31.79 11.36 1.72
CA ALA A 79 31.99 10.11 1.00
C ALA A 79 33.48 9.78 0.78
N GLY A 80 34.33 10.80 0.67
CA GLY A 80 35.76 10.63 0.42
C GLY A 80 36.03 9.76 -0.82
N ASN A 81 36.90 8.79 -0.69
CA ASN A 81 37.32 7.88 -1.77
C ASN A 81 36.24 6.89 -2.24
N ARG A 82 35.02 6.94 -1.67
CA ARG A 82 33.88 6.09 -2.11
C ARG A 82 33.16 6.64 -3.33
N LEU A 83 33.56 7.78 -3.86
CA LEU A 83 33.02 8.36 -5.08
C LEU A 83 33.85 7.90 -6.27
N GLY A 84 33.21 7.32 -7.27
CA GLY A 84 33.78 6.97 -8.57
C GLY A 84 33.14 7.76 -9.71
N ASN A 85 32.70 7.08 -10.75
CA ASN A 85 31.98 7.67 -11.87
C ASN A 85 30.48 7.31 -11.83
N ARG A 86 29.70 7.81 -12.80
CA ARG A 86 28.26 7.63 -12.89
C ARG A 86 27.85 6.14 -12.92
N ASP A 87 28.56 5.33 -13.68
CA ASP A 87 28.12 3.96 -13.95
C ASP A 87 28.42 3.01 -12.78
N ASP A 88 29.34 3.39 -11.91
CA ASP A 88 29.75 2.57 -10.78
C ASP A 88 29.34 3.13 -9.41
N THR A 89 28.73 4.33 -9.36
CA THR A 89 28.38 5.02 -8.10
C THR A 89 26.91 5.37 -8.00
N ILE A 90 26.27 4.94 -6.92
CA ILE A 90 24.94 5.38 -6.55
C ILE A 90 24.97 6.14 -5.21
N VAL A 91 24.28 7.27 -5.18
CA VAL A 91 24.09 8.10 -3.97
C VAL A 91 22.66 7.96 -3.52
N PHE A 92 22.46 7.44 -2.31
CA PHE A 92 21.16 7.30 -1.67
C PHE A 92 20.93 8.43 -0.67
N LEU A 93 19.87 9.20 -0.90
CA LEU A 93 19.41 10.28 -0.04
C LEU A 93 18.20 9.79 0.79
N ASP A 94 18.45 9.35 2.02
CA ASP A 94 17.42 8.84 2.91
C ASP A 94 16.75 9.97 3.70
N GLU A 95 15.41 9.88 3.89
CA GLU A 95 14.58 10.88 4.57
C GLU A 95 14.69 12.28 3.93
N ILE A 96 14.59 12.36 2.59
CA ILE A 96 14.83 13.57 1.81
C ILE A 96 13.90 14.75 2.17
N GLN A 97 12.70 14.46 2.70
CA GLN A 97 11.76 15.48 3.19
C GLN A 97 12.32 16.33 4.33
N SER A 98 13.39 15.87 5.00
CA SER A 98 14.07 16.66 6.03
C SER A 98 14.65 17.97 5.50
N TYR A 99 14.98 17.99 4.20
CA TYR A 99 15.50 19.16 3.48
C TYR A 99 14.74 19.42 2.17
N PRO A 100 13.58 20.12 2.21
CA PRO A 100 12.76 20.36 1.03
C PRO A 100 13.50 21.00 -0.16
N HIS A 101 14.52 21.85 0.08
CA HIS A 101 15.32 22.44 -0.96
C HIS A 101 16.15 21.41 -1.77
N LEU A 102 16.55 20.29 -1.15
CA LEU A 102 17.23 19.21 -1.87
C LEU A 102 16.30 18.46 -2.81
N MET A 103 14.98 18.39 -2.51
CA MET A 103 14.01 17.81 -3.44
C MET A 103 13.97 18.59 -4.77
N THR A 104 13.97 19.92 -4.71
CA THR A 104 14.05 20.77 -5.91
C THR A 104 15.40 20.59 -6.63
N MET A 105 16.48 20.36 -5.88
CA MET A 105 17.83 20.19 -6.42
C MET A 105 18.02 18.87 -7.18
N LEU A 106 17.22 17.83 -6.89
CA LEU A 106 17.33 16.53 -7.56
C LEU A 106 17.36 16.62 -9.08
N LYS A 107 16.59 17.55 -9.66
CA LYS A 107 16.62 17.80 -11.11
C LYS A 107 18.02 18.17 -11.60
N PHE A 108 18.63 19.12 -10.95
CA PHE A 108 19.94 19.63 -11.34
C PHE A 108 21.05 18.61 -11.09
N LEU A 109 20.95 17.83 -10.01
CA LEU A 109 21.86 16.71 -9.73
C LEU A 109 21.77 15.62 -10.81
N ASN A 110 20.54 15.35 -11.30
CA ASN A 110 20.32 14.39 -12.38
C ASN A 110 20.84 14.91 -13.73
N GLU A 111 20.64 16.20 -14.03
CA GLU A 111 21.13 16.85 -15.24
C GLU A 111 22.68 16.96 -15.30
N ASP A 112 23.33 17.23 -14.16
CA ASP A 112 24.81 17.23 -14.04
C ASP A 112 25.37 15.83 -14.35
N GLY A 113 24.74 14.78 -13.87
CA GLY A 113 25.00 13.40 -14.28
C GLY A 113 26.29 12.78 -13.75
N ARG A 114 26.95 13.33 -12.72
CA ARG A 114 28.18 12.75 -12.12
C ARG A 114 27.94 11.41 -11.46
N TYR A 115 26.75 11.22 -10.86
CA TYR A 115 26.38 10.00 -10.14
C TYR A 115 24.95 9.59 -10.45
N ARG A 116 24.62 8.35 -10.07
CA ARG A 116 23.22 7.90 -10.01
C ARG A 116 22.66 8.24 -8.64
N TYR A 117 21.37 8.56 -8.60
CA TYR A 117 20.69 8.93 -7.36
C TYR A 117 19.45 8.08 -7.15
N ILE A 118 19.15 7.84 -5.89
CA ILE A 118 17.89 7.33 -5.41
C ILE A 118 17.57 8.05 -4.10
N ALA A 119 16.30 8.30 -3.83
CA ALA A 119 15.91 8.91 -2.58
C ALA A 119 14.74 8.17 -1.94
N SER A 120 14.61 8.29 -0.63
CA SER A 120 13.46 7.76 0.10
C SER A 120 12.94 8.74 1.12
N GLY A 121 11.67 8.55 1.50
CA GLY A 121 11.06 9.26 2.61
C GLY A 121 9.75 8.61 3.05
N SER A 122 9.33 8.95 4.25
CA SER A 122 8.09 8.43 4.86
C SER A 122 6.90 9.41 4.74
N GLU A 123 7.16 10.62 4.28
CA GLU A 123 6.17 11.71 4.18
C GLU A 123 6.32 12.46 2.86
N LEU A 124 6.81 11.74 1.82
CA LEU A 124 7.12 12.36 0.52
C LEU A 124 5.89 12.99 -0.14
N GLY A 125 4.72 12.37 -0.04
CA GLY A 125 3.48 12.93 -0.59
C GLY A 125 3.15 14.30 0.00
N VAL A 126 3.35 14.47 1.30
CA VAL A 126 3.14 15.75 2.00
C VAL A 126 4.21 16.77 1.60
N ALA A 127 5.48 16.36 1.62
CA ALA A 127 6.60 17.23 1.29
C ALA A 127 6.56 17.69 -0.18
N LEU A 128 6.13 16.82 -1.10
CA LEU A 128 5.96 17.15 -2.52
C LEU A 128 4.84 18.19 -2.73
N ALA A 129 3.71 18.05 -2.00
CA ALA A 129 2.63 19.04 -2.06
C ALA A 129 3.08 20.44 -1.58
N GLN A 130 4.06 20.50 -0.67
CA GLN A 130 4.63 21.75 -0.15
C GLN A 130 5.83 22.25 -0.94
N THR A 131 6.36 21.46 -1.88
CA THR A 131 7.54 21.83 -2.66
C THR A 131 7.14 22.71 -3.86
N PRO A 132 7.72 23.93 -4.00
CA PRO A 132 7.29 24.89 -5.03
C PRO A 132 7.45 24.39 -6.47
N SER A 133 8.37 23.48 -6.72
CA SER A 133 8.62 22.91 -8.03
C SER A 133 9.11 21.47 -7.91
N VAL A 134 8.26 20.52 -8.30
CA VAL A 134 8.62 19.11 -8.42
C VAL A 134 9.07 18.82 -9.85
N PRO A 135 10.28 18.31 -10.08
CA PRO A 135 10.80 18.05 -11.42
C PRO A 135 10.23 16.74 -12.02
N ILE A 136 8.97 16.75 -12.39
CA ILE A 136 8.19 15.58 -12.84
C ILE A 136 8.88 14.76 -13.95
N GLY A 137 9.66 15.42 -14.84
CA GLY A 137 10.37 14.72 -15.93
C GLY A 137 11.63 13.95 -15.51
N SER A 138 12.20 14.27 -14.34
CA SER A 138 13.46 13.70 -13.84
C SER A 138 13.28 12.75 -12.68
N ILE A 139 12.06 12.60 -12.16
CA ILE A 139 11.75 11.84 -10.96
C ILE A 139 10.62 10.83 -11.26
N ALA A 140 10.78 9.60 -10.79
CA ALA A 140 9.73 8.60 -10.68
C ALA A 140 9.40 8.40 -9.20
N ILE A 141 8.13 8.55 -8.83
CA ILE A 141 7.67 8.36 -7.45
C ILE A 141 7.05 6.97 -7.37
N GLU A 142 7.64 6.13 -6.53
CA GLU A 142 7.22 4.74 -6.37
C GLU A 142 6.77 4.49 -4.95
N GLN A 143 5.60 3.85 -4.81
CA GLN A 143 5.02 3.55 -3.51
C GLN A 143 5.43 2.15 -3.06
N MET A 144 6.06 2.06 -1.89
CA MET A 144 6.35 0.80 -1.22
C MET A 144 5.34 0.55 -0.10
N TYR A 145 4.81 -0.68 -0.04
CA TYR A 145 3.84 -1.12 0.96
C TYR A 145 4.47 -2.12 1.95
N PRO A 146 3.82 -2.44 3.10
CA PRO A 146 4.14 -3.63 3.87
C PRO A 146 4.15 -4.89 2.99
N LEU A 147 4.72 -6.01 3.47
CA LEU A 147 4.68 -7.26 2.71
C LEU A 147 3.23 -7.67 2.45
N ASP A 148 2.92 -8.00 1.20
CA ASP A 148 1.66 -8.63 0.84
C ASP A 148 1.63 -10.12 1.22
N PHE A 149 0.50 -10.78 1.01
CA PHE A 149 0.34 -12.18 1.42
C PHE A 149 1.25 -13.15 0.64
N GLU A 150 1.52 -12.90 -0.64
CA GLU A 150 2.47 -13.69 -1.43
C GLU A 150 3.90 -13.56 -0.87
N GLU A 151 4.36 -12.35 -0.58
CA GLU A 151 5.65 -12.08 0.05
C GLU A 151 5.74 -12.72 1.45
N PHE A 152 4.63 -12.70 2.21
CA PHE A 152 4.54 -13.37 3.50
C PHE A 152 4.67 -14.89 3.37
N LEU A 153 3.99 -15.52 2.41
CA LEU A 153 4.12 -16.96 2.17
C LEU A 153 5.55 -17.37 1.85
N LEU A 154 6.24 -16.60 0.99
CA LEU A 154 7.66 -16.82 0.68
C LEU A 154 8.54 -16.67 1.92
N ALA A 155 8.27 -15.66 2.76
CA ALA A 155 8.97 -15.46 4.02
C ALA A 155 8.74 -16.62 5.01
N MET A 156 7.57 -17.27 4.94
CA MET A 156 7.23 -18.45 5.75
C MET A 156 7.80 -19.76 5.21
N GLY A 157 8.49 -19.74 4.06
CA GLY A 157 9.14 -20.87 3.44
C GLY A 157 8.29 -21.60 2.39
N CYS A 158 7.19 -21.01 1.92
CA CYS A 158 6.49 -21.51 0.75
C CYS A 158 7.39 -21.33 -0.48
N SER A 159 7.47 -22.34 -1.35
CA SER A 159 8.27 -22.23 -2.57
C SER A 159 7.57 -21.39 -3.64
N GLN A 160 8.36 -20.76 -4.50
CA GLN A 160 7.84 -20.03 -5.66
C GLN A 160 7.02 -20.96 -6.58
N ASP A 161 7.50 -22.18 -6.81
CA ASP A 161 6.79 -23.18 -7.65
C ASP A 161 5.38 -23.49 -7.10
N THR A 162 5.23 -23.53 -5.77
CA THR A 162 3.90 -23.72 -5.16
C THR A 162 2.97 -22.55 -5.46
N ILE A 163 3.49 -21.33 -5.34
CA ILE A 163 2.72 -20.10 -5.62
C ILE A 163 2.36 -20.04 -7.11
N ASP A 164 3.29 -20.36 -7.99
CA ASP A 164 3.07 -20.36 -9.45
C ASP A 164 2.04 -21.41 -9.85
N GLY A 165 2.13 -22.63 -9.29
CA GLY A 165 1.09 -23.65 -9.48
C GLY A 165 -0.30 -23.20 -8.97
N MET A 166 -0.38 -22.51 -7.82
CA MET A 166 -1.63 -21.93 -7.34
C MET A 166 -2.16 -20.83 -8.25
N ARG A 167 -1.29 -20.04 -8.87
CA ARG A 167 -1.65 -19.02 -9.85
C ARG A 167 -2.26 -19.63 -11.10
N GLU A 168 -1.73 -20.76 -11.58
CA GLU A 168 -2.34 -21.52 -12.68
C GLU A 168 -3.75 -22.00 -12.30
N TYR A 169 -3.93 -22.57 -11.09
CA TYR A 169 -5.25 -22.97 -10.61
C TYR A 169 -6.24 -21.79 -10.54
N PHE A 170 -5.77 -20.62 -10.11
CA PHE A 170 -6.57 -19.39 -10.10
C PHE A 170 -7.02 -18.99 -11.52
N HIS A 171 -6.10 -18.98 -12.51
CA HIS A 171 -6.42 -18.65 -13.91
C HIS A 171 -7.36 -19.69 -14.53
N ASP A 172 -7.14 -20.96 -14.28
CA ASP A 172 -7.98 -22.05 -14.75
C ASP A 172 -9.32 -22.17 -14.02
N ARG A 173 -9.51 -21.34 -12.96
CA ARG A 173 -10.68 -21.38 -12.08
C ARG A 173 -10.93 -22.77 -11.46
N LYS A 174 -9.85 -23.43 -11.06
CA LYS A 174 -9.87 -24.71 -10.39
C LYS A 174 -9.73 -24.57 -8.86
N PRO A 175 -10.47 -25.32 -8.05
CA PRO A 175 -10.25 -25.35 -6.60
C PRO A 175 -8.96 -26.11 -6.27
N LEU A 176 -8.24 -25.65 -5.24
CA LEU A 176 -7.17 -26.44 -4.62
C LEU A 176 -7.76 -27.67 -3.94
N ASN A 177 -6.96 -28.74 -3.72
CA ASN A 177 -7.39 -29.85 -2.90
C ASN A 177 -7.57 -29.42 -1.42
N ASP A 178 -8.32 -30.19 -0.64
CA ASP A 178 -8.68 -29.87 0.75
C ASP A 178 -7.47 -29.57 1.63
N SER A 179 -6.41 -30.36 1.50
CA SER A 179 -5.21 -30.21 2.33
C SER A 179 -4.50 -28.88 2.06
N LEU A 180 -4.33 -28.53 0.78
CA LEU A 180 -3.67 -27.29 0.38
C LEU A 180 -4.56 -26.07 0.68
N HIS A 181 -5.87 -26.16 0.42
CA HIS A 181 -6.84 -25.13 0.80
C HIS A 181 -6.77 -24.81 2.30
N ASN A 182 -6.89 -25.83 3.15
CA ASN A 182 -6.84 -25.67 4.60
C ASN A 182 -5.49 -25.09 5.07
N TYR A 183 -4.39 -25.51 4.46
CA TYR A 183 -3.06 -24.96 4.73
C TYR A 183 -3.00 -23.49 4.38
N MET A 184 -3.43 -23.09 3.18
CA MET A 184 -3.40 -21.70 2.73
C MET A 184 -4.34 -20.80 3.55
N LEU A 185 -5.52 -21.26 3.88
CA LEU A 185 -6.44 -20.55 4.75
C LEU A 185 -5.84 -20.33 6.15
N ARG A 186 -5.13 -21.33 6.68
CA ARG A 186 -4.42 -21.20 7.95
C ARG A 186 -3.27 -20.19 7.85
N GLN A 187 -2.48 -20.20 6.76
CA GLN A 187 -1.44 -19.19 6.54
C GLN A 187 -2.03 -17.78 6.43
N PHE A 188 -3.16 -17.64 5.73
CA PHE A 188 -3.87 -16.36 5.64
C PHE A 188 -4.32 -15.86 7.01
N LYS A 189 -4.89 -16.72 7.85
CA LYS A 189 -5.26 -16.36 9.23
C LYS A 189 -4.04 -15.99 10.10
N ILE A 190 -2.89 -16.64 9.89
CA ILE A 190 -1.65 -16.25 10.56
C ILE A 190 -1.20 -14.87 10.06
N TYR A 191 -1.32 -14.59 8.77
CA TYR A 191 -1.03 -13.28 8.21
C TYR A 191 -1.93 -12.17 8.79
N LEU A 192 -3.22 -12.45 9.03
CA LEU A 192 -4.10 -11.51 9.74
C LEU A 192 -3.57 -11.13 11.14
N LEU A 193 -2.85 -12.05 11.80
CA LEU A 193 -2.26 -11.79 13.12
C LEU A 193 -0.89 -11.11 13.04
N VAL A 194 -0.05 -11.52 12.10
CA VAL A 194 1.34 -11.06 12.00
C VAL A 194 1.45 -9.76 11.21
N GLY A 195 0.63 -9.61 10.17
CA GLY A 195 0.69 -8.49 9.22
C GLY A 195 1.86 -8.58 8.25
N GLY A 196 2.06 -7.50 7.50
CA GLY A 196 3.10 -7.33 6.50
C GLY A 196 4.33 -6.53 6.98
N MET A 197 4.40 -6.14 8.26
CA MET A 197 5.55 -5.39 8.78
C MET A 197 6.80 -6.28 8.90
N PRO A 198 7.95 -5.92 8.25
CA PRO A 198 9.14 -6.78 8.20
C PRO A 198 9.62 -7.26 9.57
N ASP A 199 9.64 -6.37 10.58
CA ASP A 199 10.11 -6.72 11.91
C ASP A 199 9.16 -7.68 12.64
N ALA A 200 7.85 -7.53 12.42
CA ALA A 200 6.82 -8.44 12.94
C ALA A 200 6.98 -9.84 12.33
N ILE A 201 7.16 -9.93 11.00
CA ILE A 201 7.39 -11.19 10.28
C ILE A 201 8.69 -11.85 10.75
N ASN A 202 9.81 -11.12 10.80
CA ASN A 202 11.09 -11.63 11.27
C ASN A 202 11.00 -12.16 12.72
N LYS A 203 10.27 -11.44 13.58
CA LYS A 203 10.03 -11.88 14.96
C LYS A 203 9.21 -13.17 14.97
N PHE A 204 8.17 -13.26 14.17
CA PHE A 204 7.33 -14.45 14.10
C PHE A 204 8.10 -15.66 13.56
N ILE A 205 8.92 -15.50 12.50
CA ILE A 205 9.76 -16.58 11.97
C ILE A 205 10.68 -17.15 13.06
N LYS A 206 11.31 -16.28 13.86
CA LYS A 206 12.27 -16.67 14.89
C LYS A 206 11.63 -17.29 16.13
N SER A 207 10.46 -16.79 16.55
CA SER A 207 9.89 -17.15 17.85
C SER A 207 8.61 -17.98 17.77
N ARG A 208 7.87 -17.93 16.65
CA ARG A 208 6.52 -18.48 16.49
C ARG A 208 5.54 -18.02 17.60
N ASN A 209 5.83 -16.89 18.22
CA ASN A 209 5.12 -16.38 19.39
C ASN A 209 4.43 -15.04 19.08
N ILE A 210 3.11 -15.06 19.00
CA ILE A 210 2.30 -13.86 18.70
C ILE A 210 2.44 -12.78 19.78
N ALA A 211 2.62 -13.11 21.04
CA ALA A 211 2.80 -12.10 22.09
C ALA A 211 4.06 -11.23 21.86
N GLN A 212 5.12 -11.82 21.31
CA GLN A 212 6.32 -11.08 20.93
C GLN A 212 6.11 -10.22 19.67
N VAL A 213 5.30 -10.71 18.73
CA VAL A 213 4.90 -9.95 17.51
C VAL A 213 4.08 -8.73 17.92
N ARG A 214 3.10 -8.90 18.82
CA ARG A 214 2.25 -7.82 19.35
C ARG A 214 3.06 -6.67 19.96
N LYS A 215 4.17 -6.97 20.61
CA LYS A 215 5.05 -5.91 21.13
C LYS A 215 5.58 -5.01 20.02
N ILE A 216 6.07 -5.61 18.92
CA ILE A 216 6.57 -4.85 17.75
C ILE A 216 5.44 -4.05 17.10
N GLN A 217 4.27 -4.65 16.91
CA GLN A 217 3.12 -3.97 16.32
C GLN A 217 2.69 -2.74 17.12
N ARG A 218 2.68 -2.84 18.46
CA ARG A 218 2.41 -1.70 19.35
C ARG A 218 3.46 -0.62 19.29
N ASP A 219 4.74 -0.99 19.20
CA ASP A 219 5.85 -0.03 19.06
C ASP A 219 5.70 0.73 17.73
N ILE A 220 5.40 0.03 16.62
CA ILE A 220 5.15 0.65 15.31
C ILE A 220 3.90 1.55 15.34
N HIS A 221 2.79 1.07 15.92
CA HIS A 221 1.57 1.88 16.06
C HIS A 221 1.84 3.16 16.85
N SER A 222 2.60 3.07 17.95
CA SER A 222 2.99 4.22 18.75
C SER A 222 3.87 5.20 17.97
N LEU A 223 4.80 4.68 17.15
CA LEU A 223 5.62 5.49 16.27
C LEU A 223 4.76 6.26 15.25
N TYR A 224 3.80 5.60 14.58
CA TYR A 224 2.89 6.26 13.64
C TYR A 224 2.05 7.36 14.30
N LYS A 225 1.62 7.17 15.53
CA LYS A 225 0.93 8.20 16.32
C LYS A 225 1.82 9.40 16.62
N LEU A 226 3.11 9.16 16.89
CA LEU A 226 4.07 10.24 17.11
C LEU A 226 4.36 11.01 15.83
N ASP A 227 4.54 10.32 14.71
CA ASP A 227 4.75 10.96 13.40
C ASP A 227 3.56 11.83 13.02
N ALA A 228 2.34 11.31 13.15
CA ALA A 228 1.12 12.06 12.93
C ALA A 228 1.05 13.34 13.78
N SER A 229 1.73 13.40 14.93
CA SER A 229 1.79 14.58 15.78
C SER A 229 2.88 15.59 15.41
N GLN A 230 3.77 15.29 14.47
CA GLN A 230 4.86 16.18 14.07
C GLN A 230 4.53 17.07 12.85
N TYR A 231 3.46 16.72 12.12
CA TYR A 231 3.08 17.39 10.88
C TYR A 231 2.61 18.84 11.09
N ASP A 232 1.74 19.06 12.07
CA ASP A 232 1.17 20.37 12.39
C ASP A 232 0.94 20.46 13.90
N GLU A 233 1.58 21.44 14.55
CA GLU A 233 1.46 21.60 16.01
C GLU A 233 0.05 21.94 16.45
N GLU A 234 -0.71 22.68 15.64
CA GLU A 234 -2.10 23.07 15.96
C GLU A 234 -3.09 21.93 15.73
N ARG A 235 -2.87 21.11 14.70
CA ARG A 235 -3.78 20.03 14.26
C ARG A 235 -3.35 18.61 14.68
N LYS A 236 -2.20 18.46 15.32
CA LYS A 236 -1.64 17.15 15.72
C LYS A 236 -2.58 16.27 16.52
N LEU A 237 -3.37 16.86 17.41
CA LEU A 237 -4.33 16.11 18.23
C LEU A 237 -5.50 15.58 17.39
N VAL A 238 -5.90 16.32 16.36
CA VAL A 238 -6.97 15.93 15.44
C VAL A 238 -6.52 14.76 14.58
N ILE A 239 -5.33 14.86 13.95
CA ILE A 239 -4.75 13.79 13.13
C ILE A 239 -4.63 12.49 13.94
N ARG A 240 -4.05 12.59 15.14
CA ARG A 240 -3.90 11.47 16.06
C ARG A 240 -5.25 10.85 16.42
N LYS A 241 -6.27 11.67 16.68
CA LYS A 241 -7.60 11.19 17.01
C LYS A 241 -8.26 10.47 15.84
N ILE A 242 -8.13 11.01 14.62
CA ILE A 242 -8.63 10.35 13.41
C ILE A 242 -7.98 8.98 13.25
N TYR A 243 -6.65 8.89 13.39
CA TYR A 243 -5.90 7.64 13.31
C TYR A 243 -6.35 6.62 14.37
N ASP A 244 -6.50 7.05 15.64
CA ASP A 244 -6.98 6.21 16.75
C ASP A 244 -8.42 5.71 16.55
N MET A 245 -9.23 6.42 15.77
CA MET A 245 -10.62 6.05 15.50
C MET A 245 -10.77 5.03 14.37
N ILE A 246 -9.74 4.77 13.55
CA ILE A 246 -9.85 3.85 12.40
C ILE A 246 -10.36 2.47 12.83
N PRO A 247 -9.80 1.78 13.83
CA PRO A 247 -10.28 0.46 14.24
C PRO A 247 -11.76 0.47 14.69
N SER A 248 -12.16 1.48 15.47
CA SER A 248 -13.55 1.59 15.96
C SER A 248 -14.53 1.93 14.84
N ASN A 249 -14.11 2.72 13.84
CA ASN A 249 -14.94 3.00 12.67
C ASN A 249 -15.19 1.74 11.84
N MET A 250 -14.20 0.84 11.76
CA MET A 250 -14.32 -0.43 11.04
C MET A 250 -15.31 -1.40 11.70
N GLU A 251 -15.46 -1.36 13.02
CA GLU A 251 -16.44 -2.15 13.76
C GLU A 251 -17.88 -1.63 13.64
N ASN A 252 -18.08 -0.40 13.20
CA ASN A 252 -19.39 0.20 13.01
C ASN A 252 -20.07 -0.31 11.73
N LYS A 253 -21.42 -0.38 11.74
CA LYS A 253 -22.21 -0.76 10.55
C LYS A 253 -21.91 0.04 9.29
N LYS A 254 -21.52 1.32 9.43
CA LYS A 254 -21.23 2.22 8.31
C LYS A 254 -19.78 2.13 7.85
N LYS A 255 -18.86 1.67 8.70
CA LYS A 255 -17.41 1.55 8.43
C LYS A 255 -16.75 2.79 7.80
N ARG A 256 -17.34 3.96 7.93
CA ARG A 256 -16.84 5.22 7.37
C ARG A 256 -16.52 6.23 8.46
N VAL A 257 -15.69 7.20 8.13
CA VAL A 257 -15.38 8.31 9.02
C VAL A 257 -16.64 9.14 9.27
N ILE A 258 -16.95 9.39 10.56
CA ILE A 258 -18.05 10.24 10.99
C ILE A 258 -17.45 11.49 11.63
N VAL A 259 -17.51 12.61 10.91
CA VAL A 259 -16.88 13.89 11.28
C VAL A 259 -17.27 14.36 12.69
N LYS A 260 -18.53 14.16 13.09
CA LYS A 260 -19.03 14.51 14.43
C LYS A 260 -18.28 13.83 15.58
N ASN A 261 -17.62 12.69 15.29
CA ASN A 261 -16.87 11.95 16.30
C ASN A 261 -15.43 12.47 16.44
N ILE A 262 -14.94 13.26 15.47
CA ILE A 262 -13.58 13.79 15.49
C ILE A 262 -13.45 14.87 16.57
N GLU A 263 -14.35 15.85 16.58
CA GLU A 263 -14.36 16.91 17.60
C GLU A 263 -15.78 17.13 18.11
N GLN A 264 -16.00 16.89 19.41
CA GLN A 264 -17.33 16.99 20.03
C GLN A 264 -17.85 18.44 20.15
N THR A 265 -16.95 19.41 20.12
CA THR A 265 -17.27 20.85 20.30
C THR A 265 -17.38 21.63 18.98
N ALA A 266 -17.07 20.99 17.86
CA ALA A 266 -17.06 21.65 16.55
C ALA A 266 -18.47 21.70 15.94
N GLY A 267 -19.29 22.64 16.35
CA GLY A 267 -20.73 22.74 16.06
C GLY A 267 -21.14 22.70 14.58
N HIS A 268 -20.28 23.00 13.61
CA HIS A 268 -20.61 23.04 12.18
C HIS A 268 -19.49 22.57 11.23
N LYS A 269 -18.44 21.90 11.74
CA LYS A 269 -17.36 21.42 10.88
C LYS A 269 -17.86 20.34 9.90
N GLN A 270 -17.43 20.48 8.65
CA GLN A 270 -17.74 19.58 7.54
C GLN A 270 -16.55 18.66 7.27
N PHE A 271 -16.73 17.70 6.40
CA PHE A 271 -15.67 16.77 5.98
C PHE A 271 -14.45 17.51 5.37
N SER A 272 -14.72 18.55 4.57
CA SER A 272 -13.70 19.41 3.97
C SER A 272 -12.76 20.08 4.97
N ASP A 273 -13.21 20.29 6.22
CA ASP A 273 -12.39 20.93 7.26
C ASP A 273 -11.31 19.99 7.84
N TYR A 274 -11.31 18.72 7.41
CA TYR A 274 -10.37 17.67 7.81
C TYR A 274 -9.67 17.01 6.62
N SER A 275 -9.76 17.58 5.41
CA SER A 275 -9.15 17.02 4.21
C SER A 275 -7.65 16.87 4.36
N ASP A 276 -6.96 17.87 4.91
CA ASP A 276 -5.51 17.88 5.08
C ASP A 276 -5.05 16.78 6.04
N GLU A 277 -5.82 16.49 7.11
CA GLU A 277 -5.52 15.42 8.05
C GLU A 277 -5.73 14.03 7.41
N PHE A 278 -6.78 13.87 6.61
CA PHE A 278 -6.99 12.62 5.88
C PHE A 278 -5.88 12.40 4.85
N ASP A 279 -5.57 13.44 4.07
CA ASP A 279 -4.50 13.40 3.06
C ASP A 279 -3.15 13.12 3.71
N TYR A 280 -2.87 13.69 4.87
CA TYR A 280 -1.66 13.39 5.62
C TYR A 280 -1.56 11.91 6.00
N LEU A 281 -2.60 11.32 6.60
CA LEU A 281 -2.61 9.92 7.02
C LEU A 281 -2.44 8.96 5.83
N VAL A 282 -3.02 9.30 4.70
CA VAL A 282 -2.92 8.48 3.47
C VAL A 282 -1.55 8.65 2.81
N ASN A 283 -1.09 9.89 2.61
CA ASN A 283 0.18 10.19 1.95
C ASN A 283 1.40 9.75 2.74
N SER A 284 1.31 9.69 4.08
CA SER A 284 2.34 9.10 4.94
C SER A 284 2.33 7.55 4.92
N GLY A 285 1.33 6.94 4.30
CA GLY A 285 1.20 5.50 4.18
C GLY A 285 0.78 4.77 5.45
N VAL A 286 0.34 5.48 6.51
CA VAL A 286 -0.11 4.86 7.76
C VAL A 286 -1.58 4.45 7.72
N ALA A 287 -2.35 5.03 6.78
CA ALA A 287 -3.72 4.65 6.49
C ALA A 287 -3.94 4.47 4.97
N LEU A 288 -4.96 3.70 4.63
CA LEU A 288 -5.44 3.50 3.26
C LEU A 288 -6.82 4.10 3.16
N SER A 289 -7.10 4.81 2.08
CA SER A 289 -8.40 5.43 1.84
C SER A 289 -9.20 4.68 0.77
N VAL A 290 -10.51 4.59 1.00
CA VAL A 290 -11.47 4.06 0.03
C VAL A 290 -12.60 5.06 -0.09
N GLN A 291 -12.78 5.64 -1.27
CA GLN A 291 -13.75 6.70 -1.54
C GLN A 291 -15.13 6.11 -1.86
N ALA A 292 -16.19 6.80 -1.44
CA ALA A 292 -17.55 6.41 -1.82
C ALA A 292 -17.85 6.79 -3.27
N ILE A 293 -18.57 5.92 -3.95
CA ILE A 293 -19.11 6.17 -5.29
C ILE A 293 -20.63 6.39 -5.21
N SER A 294 -21.10 7.42 -5.88
CA SER A 294 -22.54 7.70 -6.01
C SER A 294 -23.19 7.00 -7.20
N ASN A 295 -22.45 6.84 -8.28
CA ASN A 295 -22.88 6.17 -9.50
C ASN A 295 -21.78 5.24 -10.02
N PRO A 296 -21.94 3.91 -9.93
CA PRO A 296 -20.88 2.94 -10.23
C PRO A 296 -20.74 2.71 -11.75
N LYS A 297 -20.33 3.74 -12.45
CA LYS A 297 -20.02 3.69 -13.89
C LYS A 297 -18.52 3.91 -14.09
N PHE A 298 -17.96 3.22 -15.08
CA PHE A 298 -16.60 3.40 -15.52
C PHE A 298 -16.41 4.77 -16.23
N PRO A 299 -15.35 5.52 -15.98
CA PRO A 299 -14.38 5.35 -14.88
C PRO A 299 -14.96 5.85 -13.53
N LEU A 300 -14.69 5.13 -12.45
CA LEU A 300 -15.24 5.39 -11.11
C LEU A 300 -14.92 6.78 -10.57
N LYS A 301 -13.76 7.31 -10.93
CA LYS A 301 -13.28 8.63 -10.50
C LYS A 301 -14.27 9.77 -10.81
N GLU A 302 -15.07 9.68 -11.87
CA GLU A 302 -16.03 10.71 -12.23
C GLU A 302 -17.20 10.84 -11.24
N SER A 303 -17.48 9.77 -10.48
CA SER A 303 -18.62 9.72 -9.55
C SER A 303 -18.21 9.63 -8.09
N GLU A 304 -16.97 9.94 -7.77
CA GLU A 304 -16.46 9.99 -6.39
C GLU A 304 -17.24 10.98 -5.52
N SER A 305 -17.63 10.51 -4.35
CA SER A 305 -18.24 11.36 -3.35
C SER A 305 -17.16 11.97 -2.45
N LYS A 306 -16.86 13.24 -2.65
CA LYS A 306 -15.78 13.96 -1.93
C LYS A 306 -15.91 13.96 -0.40
N ASN A 307 -17.09 13.63 0.15
CA ASN A 307 -17.38 13.77 1.57
C ASN A 307 -17.58 12.44 2.31
N LEU A 308 -17.31 11.31 1.67
CA LEU A 308 -17.53 10.00 2.24
C LEU A 308 -16.32 9.10 2.00
N ILE A 309 -15.58 8.83 3.07
CA ILE A 309 -14.36 8.03 3.03
C ILE A 309 -14.41 6.92 4.09
N LYS A 310 -13.91 5.75 3.75
CA LYS A 310 -13.44 4.75 4.70
C LYS A 310 -11.93 4.87 4.84
N LEU A 311 -11.42 4.72 6.04
CA LEU A 311 -9.99 4.61 6.33
C LEU A 311 -9.71 3.24 6.92
N TYR A 312 -8.68 2.59 6.41
CA TYR A 312 -8.12 1.34 6.92
C TYR A 312 -6.71 1.61 7.43
N LEU A 313 -6.26 0.87 8.45
CA LEU A 313 -4.85 0.86 8.79
C LEU A 313 -4.05 0.19 7.65
N SER A 314 -2.84 0.67 7.41
CA SER A 314 -1.97 0.12 6.35
C SER A 314 -1.46 -1.29 6.62
N ASP A 315 -1.68 -1.83 7.82
CA ASP A 315 -1.27 -3.17 8.21
C ASP A 315 -2.33 -3.87 9.06
N VAL A 316 -2.79 -5.05 8.59
CA VAL A 316 -3.83 -5.85 9.26
C VAL A 316 -3.36 -6.43 10.59
N GLY A 317 -2.06 -6.68 10.75
CA GLY A 317 -1.49 -7.18 12.01
C GLY A 317 -1.61 -6.14 13.13
N ILE A 318 -1.38 -4.86 12.82
CA ILE A 318 -1.60 -3.75 13.75
C ILE A 318 -3.10 -3.68 14.11
N LEU A 319 -4.00 -3.78 13.13
CA LEU A 319 -5.45 -3.77 13.37
C LEU A 319 -5.86 -4.88 14.33
N THR A 320 -5.40 -6.11 14.11
CA THR A 320 -5.76 -7.26 14.94
C THR A 320 -5.13 -7.21 16.35
N ASP A 321 -3.97 -6.54 16.53
CA ASP A 321 -3.44 -6.25 17.86
C ASP A 321 -4.37 -5.29 18.62
N LEU A 322 -4.83 -4.24 17.98
CA LEU A 322 -5.73 -3.25 18.60
C LEU A 322 -7.09 -3.84 18.98
N LEU A 323 -7.65 -4.72 18.13
CA LEU A 323 -8.96 -5.33 18.36
C LEU A 323 -8.93 -6.50 19.35
N TYR A 324 -7.93 -7.38 19.22
CA TYR A 324 -7.97 -8.69 19.92
C TYR A 324 -6.79 -8.91 20.86
N ARG A 325 -5.77 -8.06 20.82
CA ARG A 325 -4.56 -8.17 21.64
C ARG A 325 -3.92 -9.57 21.53
N THR A 326 -3.83 -10.29 22.63
CA THR A 326 -3.24 -11.64 22.69
C THR A 326 -4.24 -12.77 22.47
N ASN A 327 -5.52 -12.47 22.27
CA ASN A 327 -6.54 -13.49 21.98
C ASN A 327 -6.45 -13.92 20.50
N ILE A 328 -5.53 -14.84 20.21
CA ILE A 328 -5.34 -15.38 18.86
C ILE A 328 -6.50 -16.28 18.40
N ASN A 329 -7.23 -16.86 19.35
CA ASN A 329 -8.38 -17.74 19.03
C ASN A 329 -9.51 -16.97 18.36
N ALA A 330 -9.63 -15.67 18.62
CA ALA A 330 -10.57 -14.81 17.91
C ALA A 330 -10.39 -14.87 16.37
N VAL A 331 -9.17 -15.06 15.90
CA VAL A 331 -8.84 -15.12 14.46
C VAL A 331 -8.65 -16.56 13.98
N LEU A 332 -7.92 -17.40 14.74
CA LEU A 332 -7.60 -18.77 14.32
C LEU A 332 -8.76 -19.75 14.51
N GLY A 333 -9.59 -19.50 15.53
CA GLY A 333 -10.66 -20.42 15.96
C GLY A 333 -12.01 -20.20 15.26
N ASP A 334 -12.16 -19.21 14.38
CA ASP A 334 -13.44 -18.81 13.78
C ASP A 334 -14.57 -18.65 14.83
N GLU A 335 -14.23 -18.01 15.95
CA GLU A 335 -15.20 -17.79 17.01
C GLU A 335 -16.39 -16.95 16.50
N ARG A 336 -17.59 -17.53 16.53
CA ARG A 336 -18.82 -16.88 16.05
C ARG A 336 -19.18 -15.59 16.79
N SER A 337 -18.62 -15.39 17.97
CA SER A 337 -18.82 -14.18 18.78
C SER A 337 -18.00 -12.98 18.30
N VAL A 338 -17.03 -13.20 17.41
CA VAL A 338 -16.12 -12.16 16.92
C VAL A 338 -16.48 -11.81 15.48
N ASN A 339 -16.71 -10.53 15.22
CA ASN A 339 -16.93 -10.03 13.87
C ASN A 339 -15.58 -9.88 13.14
N LEU A 340 -15.18 -10.90 12.38
CA LEU A 340 -13.97 -10.83 11.55
C LEU A 340 -14.19 -10.10 10.22
N GLY A 341 -15.39 -9.66 9.90
CA GLY A 341 -15.69 -8.99 8.62
C GLY A 341 -14.86 -7.74 8.39
N SER A 342 -14.60 -6.93 9.44
CA SER A 342 -13.77 -5.74 9.36
C SER A 342 -12.29 -6.07 9.11
N VAL A 343 -11.78 -7.16 9.69
CA VAL A 343 -10.40 -7.62 9.52
C VAL A 343 -10.18 -8.16 8.09
N TYR A 344 -11.12 -8.97 7.59
CA TYR A 344 -11.07 -9.50 6.23
C TYR A 344 -11.19 -8.38 5.19
N GLU A 345 -12.08 -7.42 5.40
CA GLU A 345 -12.20 -6.24 4.53
C GLU A 345 -10.89 -5.41 4.55
N SER A 346 -10.27 -5.24 5.73
CA SER A 346 -9.02 -4.50 5.86
C SER A 346 -7.84 -5.16 5.16
N VAL A 347 -7.67 -6.48 5.27
CA VAL A 347 -6.59 -7.18 4.57
C VAL A 347 -6.80 -7.18 3.07
N VAL A 348 -8.05 -7.30 2.59
CA VAL A 348 -8.34 -7.21 1.15
C VAL A 348 -8.04 -5.79 0.63
N ALA A 349 -8.38 -4.74 1.38
CA ALA A 349 -8.00 -3.37 1.04
C ALA A 349 -6.48 -3.21 0.95
N GLN A 350 -5.74 -3.76 1.93
CA GLN A 350 -4.27 -3.74 1.95
C GLN A 350 -3.66 -4.44 0.73
N GLU A 351 -4.13 -5.65 0.39
CA GLU A 351 -3.66 -6.41 -0.76
C GLU A 351 -3.93 -5.67 -2.08
N LEU A 352 -5.16 -5.24 -2.30
CA LEU A 352 -5.54 -4.54 -3.53
C LEU A 352 -4.78 -3.21 -3.70
N HIS A 353 -4.56 -2.46 -2.63
CA HIS A 353 -3.70 -1.27 -2.68
C HIS A 353 -2.25 -1.60 -3.04
N ALA A 354 -1.69 -2.66 -2.44
CA ALA A 354 -0.33 -3.11 -2.75
C ALA A 354 -0.19 -3.61 -4.20
N HIS A 355 -1.30 -4.02 -4.82
CA HIS A 355 -1.37 -4.46 -6.21
C HIS A 355 -1.70 -3.32 -7.19
N GLY A 356 -1.72 -2.06 -6.73
CA GLY A 356 -1.88 -0.88 -7.59
C GLY A 356 -3.32 -0.44 -7.85
N PHE A 357 -4.32 -1.06 -7.23
CA PHE A 357 -5.71 -0.67 -7.42
C PHE A 357 -6.08 0.61 -6.67
N THR A 358 -6.80 1.49 -7.34
CA THR A 358 -7.55 2.56 -6.68
C THR A 358 -8.88 2.02 -6.21
N LEU A 359 -9.15 2.10 -4.90
CA LEU A 359 -10.31 1.46 -4.31
C LEU A 359 -11.45 2.44 -4.06
N HIS A 360 -12.64 1.99 -4.39
CA HIS A 360 -13.89 2.68 -4.11
C HIS A 360 -14.87 1.74 -3.39
N TYR A 361 -15.94 2.29 -2.80
CA TYR A 361 -17.02 1.49 -2.22
C TYR A 361 -18.38 2.11 -2.56
N TYR A 362 -19.42 1.29 -2.47
CA TYR A 362 -20.80 1.76 -2.64
C TYR A 362 -21.60 1.59 -1.36
N ASP A 363 -22.34 2.63 -0.97
CA ASP A 363 -23.24 2.60 0.19
C ASP A 363 -24.52 3.41 -0.14
N ASN A 364 -25.58 2.71 -0.49
CA ASN A 364 -26.87 3.30 -0.83
C ASN A 364 -27.97 2.69 0.08
N LYS A 365 -28.80 3.55 0.66
CA LYS A 365 -29.85 3.11 1.58
C LYS A 365 -30.88 2.16 0.96
N GLN A 366 -31.13 2.29 -0.34
CA GLN A 366 -32.15 1.50 -1.05
C GLN A 366 -31.57 0.27 -1.75
N ARG A 367 -30.31 0.37 -2.25
CA ARG A 367 -29.67 -0.67 -3.06
C ARG A 367 -28.61 -1.49 -2.30
N GLY A 368 -28.34 -1.14 -1.04
CA GLY A 368 -27.39 -1.86 -0.20
C GLY A 368 -25.95 -1.35 -0.34
N LYS A 369 -24.99 -2.21 0.02
CA LYS A 369 -23.56 -1.88 0.12
C LYS A 369 -22.74 -2.91 -0.61
N VAL A 370 -21.67 -2.44 -1.28
CA VAL A 370 -20.61 -3.28 -1.85
C VAL A 370 -19.29 -2.83 -1.25
N ASP A 371 -18.48 -3.78 -0.78
CA ASP A 371 -17.26 -3.50 -0.01
C ASP A 371 -16.24 -2.75 -0.84
N PHE A 372 -15.94 -3.21 -2.08
CA PHE A 372 -15.01 -2.57 -2.98
C PHE A 372 -15.55 -2.52 -4.42
N LEU A 373 -15.19 -1.46 -5.11
CA LEU A 373 -15.34 -1.29 -6.54
C LEU A 373 -13.98 -0.91 -7.11
N ILE A 374 -13.61 -1.53 -8.21
CA ILE A 374 -12.40 -1.20 -8.97
C ILE A 374 -12.73 -1.00 -10.43
N ASP A 375 -11.94 -0.18 -11.13
CA ASP A 375 -12.03 -0.05 -12.58
C ASP A 375 -11.44 -1.30 -13.25
N ASP A 376 -12.21 -1.90 -14.15
CA ASP A 376 -11.79 -2.99 -15.03
C ASP A 376 -11.50 -2.38 -16.42
N TYR A 377 -10.23 -2.07 -16.65
CA TYR A 377 -9.80 -1.41 -17.90
C TYR A 377 -9.88 -2.31 -19.12
N ASP A 378 -9.78 -3.63 -18.95
CA ASP A 378 -9.88 -4.57 -20.08
C ASP A 378 -11.29 -4.62 -20.66
N ASN A 379 -12.30 -4.55 -19.80
CA ASN A 379 -13.69 -4.59 -20.18
C ASN A 379 -14.37 -3.21 -20.20
N LEU A 380 -13.65 -2.12 -19.85
CA LEU A 380 -14.16 -0.75 -19.71
C LEU A 380 -15.43 -0.71 -18.84
N THR A 381 -15.37 -1.41 -17.71
CA THR A 381 -16.50 -1.56 -16.78
C THR A 381 -15.99 -1.48 -15.32
N VAL A 382 -16.91 -1.62 -14.39
CA VAL A 382 -16.61 -1.69 -12.95
C VAL A 382 -16.65 -3.14 -12.49
N LEU A 383 -15.69 -3.55 -11.68
CA LEU A 383 -15.66 -4.86 -11.04
C LEU A 383 -15.95 -4.71 -9.54
N PRO A 384 -17.14 -5.11 -9.07
CA PRO A 384 -17.47 -5.18 -7.66
C PRO A 384 -16.80 -6.37 -6.96
N ILE A 385 -16.31 -6.14 -5.74
CA ILE A 385 -15.71 -7.17 -4.89
C ILE A 385 -16.39 -7.14 -3.53
N GLU A 386 -16.94 -8.26 -3.12
CA GLU A 386 -17.55 -8.48 -1.81
C GLU A 386 -16.69 -9.43 -0.97
N VAL A 387 -16.52 -9.14 0.32
CA VAL A 387 -15.67 -9.91 1.23
C VAL A 387 -16.52 -10.56 2.32
N LYS A 388 -16.46 -11.88 2.44
CA LYS A 388 -17.22 -12.68 3.40
C LYS A 388 -16.31 -13.48 4.32
N SER A 389 -16.32 -13.18 5.59
CA SER A 389 -15.58 -13.94 6.63
C SER A 389 -16.36 -15.12 7.22
N GLY A 390 -17.68 -15.21 6.99
CA GLY A 390 -18.58 -16.21 7.54
C GLY A 390 -18.99 -17.29 6.54
N LYS A 391 -19.87 -18.21 6.99
CA LYS A 391 -20.41 -19.31 6.17
C LYS A 391 -21.49 -18.85 5.17
N ASP A 392 -22.12 -17.69 5.41
CA ASP A 392 -23.21 -17.18 4.57
C ASP A 392 -22.69 -16.36 3.38
N TYR A 393 -21.67 -16.88 2.68
CA TYR A 393 -20.99 -16.19 1.60
C TYR A 393 -21.86 -16.02 0.34
N LYS A 394 -22.93 -16.82 0.20
CA LYS A 394 -23.90 -16.73 -0.92
C LYS A 394 -24.97 -15.65 -0.70
N VAL A 395 -25.01 -15.00 0.46
CA VAL A 395 -25.98 -13.93 0.74
C VAL A 395 -25.34 -12.57 0.42
N HIS A 396 -25.65 -12.03 -0.75
CA HIS A 396 -25.08 -10.76 -1.25
C HIS A 396 -26.09 -9.95 -2.06
N SER A 397 -27.27 -9.75 -1.53
CA SER A 397 -28.40 -9.07 -2.20
C SER A 397 -28.04 -7.71 -2.80
N ALA A 398 -27.04 -7.00 -2.25
CA ALA A 398 -26.56 -5.74 -2.83
C ALA A 398 -25.79 -5.97 -4.13
N LEU A 399 -24.97 -7.02 -4.18
CA LEU A 399 -24.21 -7.40 -5.36
C LEU A 399 -25.14 -7.88 -6.49
N ASP A 400 -26.16 -8.66 -6.14
CA ASP A 400 -27.19 -9.10 -7.10
C ASP A 400 -27.92 -7.88 -7.67
N ALA A 401 -28.31 -6.92 -6.82
CA ALA A 401 -28.95 -5.67 -7.29
C ALA A 401 -28.04 -4.83 -8.20
N PHE A 402 -26.73 -4.91 -8.03
CA PHE A 402 -25.76 -4.25 -8.92
C PHE A 402 -25.75 -4.88 -10.31
N LEU A 403 -25.67 -6.22 -10.37
CA LEU A 403 -25.67 -6.97 -11.62
C LEU A 403 -27.01 -6.83 -12.36
N ASP A 404 -28.12 -6.75 -11.62
CA ASP A 404 -29.48 -6.59 -12.17
C ASP A 404 -29.80 -5.15 -12.60
N THR A 405 -28.90 -4.18 -12.37
CA THR A 405 -29.12 -2.78 -12.75
C THR A 405 -28.53 -2.51 -14.14
N PRO A 406 -29.35 -2.43 -15.23
CA PRO A 406 -28.85 -2.30 -16.61
C PRO A 406 -27.98 -1.06 -16.83
N ASP A 407 -28.30 0.04 -16.17
CA ASP A 407 -27.61 1.33 -16.31
C ASP A 407 -26.15 1.30 -15.83
N TYR A 408 -25.77 0.31 -15.01
CA TYR A 408 -24.41 0.18 -14.50
C TYR A 408 -23.48 -0.56 -15.45
N HIS A 409 -24.04 -1.33 -16.38
CA HIS A 409 -23.28 -2.15 -17.34
C HIS A 409 -22.28 -3.13 -16.69
N ILE A 410 -22.54 -3.53 -15.45
CA ILE A 410 -21.70 -4.46 -14.69
C ILE A 410 -22.08 -5.88 -15.03
N LYS A 411 -21.12 -6.68 -15.54
CA LYS A 411 -21.37 -8.07 -15.99
C LYS A 411 -20.72 -9.10 -15.06
N ASN A 412 -19.69 -8.70 -14.35
CA ASN A 412 -18.90 -9.57 -13.50
C ASN A 412 -18.76 -8.98 -12.10
N ALA A 413 -18.65 -9.86 -11.12
CA ALA A 413 -18.35 -9.51 -9.74
C ALA A 413 -17.50 -10.62 -9.10
N ILE A 414 -16.85 -10.32 -7.98
CA ILE A 414 -16.07 -11.28 -7.21
C ILE A 414 -16.60 -11.33 -5.79
N VAL A 415 -16.74 -12.55 -5.25
CA VAL A 415 -16.96 -12.81 -3.83
C VAL A 415 -15.74 -13.55 -3.29
N LEU A 416 -15.06 -12.93 -2.32
CA LEU A 416 -13.94 -13.52 -1.61
C LEU A 416 -14.44 -14.12 -0.29
N SER A 417 -14.18 -15.39 -0.04
CA SER A 417 -14.67 -16.08 1.17
C SER A 417 -13.67 -17.14 1.67
N ASN A 418 -14.02 -17.79 2.80
CA ASN A 418 -13.23 -18.90 3.34
C ASN A 418 -13.50 -20.24 2.62
N GLU A 419 -14.42 -20.25 1.67
CA GLU A 419 -14.79 -21.47 0.97
C GLU A 419 -13.75 -21.88 -0.07
N GLN A 420 -13.60 -23.17 -0.27
CA GLN A 420 -12.64 -23.78 -1.20
C GLN A 420 -13.08 -23.69 -2.65
N ASN A 421 -14.39 -23.73 -2.90
CA ASN A 421 -14.94 -23.87 -4.24
C ASN A 421 -14.71 -22.62 -5.08
N VAL A 422 -14.11 -22.82 -6.24
CA VAL A 422 -13.99 -21.82 -7.30
C VAL A 422 -15.06 -22.10 -8.35
N HIS A 423 -16.01 -21.20 -8.49
CA HIS A 423 -17.08 -21.33 -9.47
C HIS A 423 -17.60 -19.96 -9.92
N LYS A 424 -18.30 -19.93 -11.03
CA LYS A 424 -19.00 -18.74 -11.50
C LYS A 424 -20.48 -19.01 -11.61
N GLU A 425 -21.31 -18.18 -10.97
CA GLU A 425 -22.76 -18.26 -10.99
C GLU A 425 -23.35 -16.85 -11.13
N HIS A 426 -24.32 -16.64 -12.05
CA HIS A 426 -24.98 -15.34 -12.30
C HIS A 426 -24.04 -14.13 -12.44
N GLY A 427 -22.90 -14.31 -13.13
CA GLY A 427 -21.89 -13.26 -13.28
C GLY A 427 -20.94 -13.10 -12.08
N ILE A 428 -21.20 -13.77 -10.97
CA ILE A 428 -20.39 -13.70 -9.77
C ILE A 428 -19.36 -14.83 -9.77
N THR A 429 -18.10 -14.50 -9.62
CA THR A 429 -17.01 -15.46 -9.43
C THR A 429 -16.71 -15.58 -7.93
N TYR A 430 -16.86 -16.78 -7.38
CA TYR A 430 -16.56 -17.10 -6.00
C TYR A 430 -15.13 -17.62 -5.90
N LEU A 431 -14.36 -17.04 -4.99
CA LEU A 431 -12.94 -17.35 -4.81
C LEU A 431 -12.59 -17.50 -3.33
N PRO A 432 -11.68 -18.42 -2.99
CA PRO A 432 -11.04 -18.40 -1.68
C PRO A 432 -10.35 -17.05 -1.42
N VAL A 433 -10.50 -16.53 -0.19
CA VAL A 433 -10.01 -15.18 0.16
C VAL A 433 -8.50 -15.00 -0.07
N TYR A 434 -7.70 -16.04 0.09
CA TYR A 434 -6.26 -15.97 -0.15
C TYR A 434 -5.90 -15.75 -1.63
N TYR A 435 -6.83 -15.95 -2.56
CA TYR A 435 -6.62 -15.64 -3.99
C TYR A 435 -6.63 -14.14 -4.29
N VAL A 436 -6.94 -13.30 -3.29
CA VAL A 436 -6.73 -11.84 -3.41
C VAL A 436 -5.30 -11.50 -3.82
N MET A 437 -4.31 -12.34 -3.42
CA MET A 437 -2.89 -12.17 -3.79
C MET A 437 -2.62 -12.23 -5.30
N PHE A 438 -3.54 -12.79 -6.09
CA PHE A 438 -3.43 -12.90 -7.54
C PHE A 438 -4.28 -11.87 -8.30
N LEU A 439 -5.13 -11.12 -7.61
CA LEU A 439 -5.81 -9.98 -8.21
C LEU A 439 -4.77 -8.86 -8.42
N LYS A 440 -4.42 -8.60 -9.66
CA LYS A 440 -3.50 -7.53 -10.05
C LYS A 440 -4.19 -6.68 -11.10
N GLN A 441 -3.82 -5.43 -11.16
CA GLN A 441 -4.16 -4.60 -12.30
C GLN A 441 -3.39 -5.17 -13.50
N ASP A 442 -4.12 -5.60 -14.53
CA ASP A 442 -3.50 -6.22 -15.69
C ASP A 442 -2.58 -5.21 -16.38
N ASN A 443 -1.29 -5.49 -16.34
CA ASN A 443 -0.34 -4.80 -17.18
C ASN A 443 -0.36 -5.52 -18.53
N ILE A 444 -0.99 -4.91 -19.53
CA ILE A 444 -0.84 -5.34 -20.91
C ILE A 444 0.65 -5.32 -21.23
N PRO A 445 1.26 -6.42 -21.71
CA PRO A 445 2.66 -6.43 -22.08
C PRO A 445 2.97 -5.28 -23.03
N GLU A 446 4.08 -4.58 -22.82
CA GLU A 446 4.46 -3.44 -23.69
C GLU A 446 4.51 -3.83 -25.17
N GLU A 447 4.84 -5.10 -25.45
CA GLU A 447 4.85 -5.70 -26.80
C GLU A 447 3.48 -5.63 -27.49
N ASP A 448 2.40 -5.75 -26.73
CA ASP A 448 1.01 -5.70 -27.24
C ASP A 448 0.48 -4.26 -27.41
N LEU A 449 1.22 -3.27 -26.88
CA LEU A 449 0.86 -1.85 -27.00
C LEU A 449 1.58 -1.15 -28.19
N VAL A 450 2.36 -1.89 -28.98
CA VAL A 450 3.06 -1.33 -30.14
C VAL A 450 2.08 -1.06 -31.26
N ILE A 451 1.89 0.20 -31.61
CA ILE A 451 1.15 0.60 -32.81
C ILE A 451 2.10 0.44 -34.01
N PRO A 452 1.88 -0.53 -34.92
CA PRO A 452 2.75 -0.68 -36.08
C PRO A 452 2.68 0.57 -36.95
N ASN A 453 3.84 1.04 -37.42
CA ASN A 453 3.87 2.15 -38.39
C ASN A 453 2.99 1.77 -39.59
N PRO A 454 2.07 2.67 -40.00
CA PRO A 454 1.32 2.42 -41.21
C PRO A 454 2.32 2.29 -42.39
N THR A 455 2.37 1.10 -42.98
CA THR A 455 3.08 0.89 -44.24
C THR A 455 2.42 1.80 -45.27
N LEU A 456 3.12 2.87 -45.67
CA LEU A 456 2.76 3.60 -46.87
C LEU A 456 2.81 2.56 -48.02
N GLN A 457 1.64 2.09 -48.44
CA GLN A 457 1.54 1.33 -49.67
C GLN A 457 1.95 2.30 -50.80
N ALA A 458 3.12 2.03 -51.40
CA ALA A 458 3.61 2.72 -52.57
C ALA A 458 2.77 2.41 -53.83
#